data_a4d0f71391d91336bf02923f83ca1a93
#
_entry.id   a4d0f71391d91336bf02923f83ca1a93
#
_cell.length_a   1.000
_cell.length_b   1.000
_cell.length_c   1.000
_cell.angle_alpha   90.00
_cell.angle_beta   90.00
_cell.angle_gamma   90.00
#
_symmetry.space_group_name_H-M   'P 1'
#
loop_
_entity.id
_entity.type
_entity.pdbx_description
1 polymer ?
#
loop_
_entity_poly.entity_id
_entity_poly.type
_entity_poly.pdbx_seq_one_letter_code
_entity_poly.pdbx_strand_id
1 'polypeptide(L)'
;MTALERAQAVVGAWDEQLRRELPENAYLFDAHTHLGDDIDGMVGSYDELTSVLDRYGFEGAFIFCLDEPDREPGFTAPNDRTLAHAERSGGGLVPFVRLDLTTQPLEEARRCLELGARGIKLHPRAQAFALNDERLQPVFALAVERSVPILIHGGRGLPPIAEDLEALVRRNEGVKLIVAHAGIADMGGLAGRLGGISGVFFDTSVWSGLDLLDLYRQVAPEQVMYASDYPYGRQPNSLLMATRTAKLAGFDDKQLRLMLGGSARRMIAGEELEPLSTPKGPASLVQPLTFARIHQYISMAVPMLWLRQRDAIGALGLAVNASRERSNGHPDTSERIEELLVTAQDLWRAGAAIDEGDERKTTFRAAIQLVNLADMVALTTRA
;
A
#
# COMPACT_ATOMS: atom_id res chain seq x y z
N MET A 1 -29.07 -13.36 -8.42
CA MET A 1 -27.83 -12.66 -8.02
C MET A 1 -26.67 -13.62 -8.19
N THR A 2 -25.75 -13.31 -9.06
CA THR A 2 -24.52 -14.08 -9.28
C THR A 2 -23.59 -13.97 -8.04
N ALA A 3 -22.58 -14.84 -7.94
CA ALA A 3 -21.58 -14.75 -6.86
C ALA A 3 -20.84 -13.40 -6.88
N LEU A 4 -20.58 -12.85 -8.06
CA LEU A 4 -19.90 -11.55 -8.23
C LEU A 4 -20.80 -10.38 -7.79
N GLU A 5 -22.07 -10.38 -8.18
CA GLU A 5 -23.05 -9.37 -7.73
C GLU A 5 -23.22 -9.37 -6.20
N ARG A 6 -23.26 -10.55 -5.58
CA ARG A 6 -23.28 -10.68 -4.12
C ARG A 6 -22.03 -10.11 -3.47
N ALA A 7 -20.85 -10.42 -4.01
CA ALA A 7 -19.60 -9.89 -3.53
C ALA A 7 -19.53 -8.35 -3.62
N GLN A 8 -20.01 -7.79 -4.74
CA GLN A 8 -20.09 -6.34 -4.93
C GLN A 8 -21.03 -5.68 -3.91
N ALA A 9 -22.17 -6.31 -3.60
CA ALA A 9 -23.08 -5.81 -2.58
C ALA A 9 -22.43 -5.82 -1.18
N VAL A 10 -21.72 -6.91 -0.83
CA VAL A 10 -20.99 -7.01 0.44
C VAL A 10 -19.90 -5.96 0.54
N VAL A 11 -19.08 -5.77 -0.52
CA VAL A 11 -18.06 -4.72 -0.57
C VAL A 11 -18.71 -3.32 -0.46
N GLY A 12 -19.86 -3.09 -1.12
CA GLY A 12 -20.59 -1.83 -1.04
C GLY A 12 -21.01 -1.43 0.38
N ALA A 13 -21.38 -2.41 1.23
CA ALA A 13 -21.66 -2.15 2.63
C ALA A 13 -20.40 -1.71 3.41
N TRP A 14 -19.23 -2.19 3.03
CA TRP A 14 -17.95 -1.76 3.60
C TRP A 14 -17.52 -0.37 3.12
N ASP A 15 -17.88 0.05 1.90
CA ASP A 15 -17.64 1.41 1.43
C ASP A 15 -18.39 2.45 2.30
N GLU A 16 -19.64 2.16 2.67
CA GLU A 16 -20.40 3.03 3.57
C GLU A 16 -19.77 3.09 4.97
N GLN A 17 -19.30 1.95 5.47
CA GLN A 17 -18.62 1.91 6.75
C GLN A 17 -17.32 2.70 6.72
N LEU A 18 -16.52 2.58 5.65
CA LEU A 18 -15.31 3.36 5.47
C LEU A 18 -15.60 4.86 5.56
N ARG A 19 -16.62 5.36 4.83
CA ARG A 19 -16.98 6.80 4.87
C ARG A 19 -17.30 7.29 6.28
N ARG A 20 -17.89 6.44 7.12
CA ARG A 20 -18.17 6.78 8.54
C ARG A 20 -16.93 6.76 9.42
N GLU A 21 -15.92 6.04 9.04
CA GLU A 21 -14.67 5.88 9.80
C GLU A 21 -13.62 6.93 9.43
N LEU A 22 -13.72 7.55 8.27
CA LEU A 22 -12.81 8.62 7.85
C LEU A 22 -13.06 9.89 8.69
N PRO A 23 -11.99 10.63 9.05
CA PRO A 23 -12.16 11.92 9.70
C PRO A 23 -12.83 12.93 8.74
N GLU A 24 -13.66 13.82 9.29
CA GLU A 24 -14.30 14.87 8.50
C GLU A 24 -13.27 15.73 7.77
N ASN A 25 -13.60 16.09 6.52
CA ASN A 25 -12.76 16.92 5.65
C ASN A 25 -11.33 16.35 5.44
N ALA A 26 -11.18 15.03 5.44
CA ALA A 26 -9.91 14.40 5.09
C ALA A 26 -9.60 14.64 3.61
N TYR A 27 -8.40 15.17 3.34
CA TYR A 27 -7.82 15.18 2.00
C TYR A 27 -7.24 13.79 1.76
N LEU A 28 -7.87 12.99 0.90
CA LEU A 28 -7.42 11.63 0.59
C LEU A 28 -6.45 11.67 -0.59
N PHE A 29 -5.29 11.07 -0.40
CA PHE A 29 -4.26 10.96 -1.44
C PHE A 29 -3.54 9.62 -1.32
N ASP A 30 -3.39 8.90 -2.43
CA ASP A 30 -2.69 7.62 -2.46
C ASP A 30 -1.21 7.81 -2.81
N ALA A 31 -0.33 7.58 -1.85
CA ALA A 31 1.11 7.86 -2.03
C ALA A 31 1.87 6.75 -2.78
N HIS A 32 1.21 5.67 -3.23
CA HIS A 32 1.88 4.57 -3.90
C HIS A 32 0.94 3.82 -4.84
N THR A 33 1.00 4.14 -6.12
CA THR A 33 0.24 3.43 -7.16
C THR A 33 1.05 3.23 -8.42
N HIS A 34 0.79 2.11 -9.11
CA HIS A 34 1.46 1.76 -10.35
C HIS A 34 0.48 1.72 -11.52
N LEU A 35 0.96 2.17 -12.70
CA LEU A 35 0.26 2.00 -13.98
C LEU A 35 1.14 1.22 -14.96
N GLY A 36 0.50 0.57 -15.93
CA GLY A 36 1.16 -0.21 -16.99
C GLY A 36 1.01 -1.71 -16.85
N ASP A 37 1.78 -2.46 -17.62
CA ASP A 37 1.75 -3.92 -17.69
C ASP A 37 3.07 -4.50 -17.15
N ASP A 38 3.03 -5.18 -16.00
CA ASP A 38 4.21 -5.79 -15.40
C ASP A 38 4.60 -7.10 -16.10
N ILE A 39 5.91 -7.38 -16.17
CA ILE A 39 6.43 -8.66 -16.71
C ILE A 39 5.95 -9.87 -15.92
N ASP A 40 5.49 -9.71 -14.68
CA ASP A 40 4.88 -10.76 -13.87
C ASP A 40 3.38 -10.98 -14.18
N GLY A 41 2.81 -10.20 -15.12
CA GLY A 41 1.43 -10.26 -15.55
C GLY A 41 0.44 -9.45 -14.69
N MET A 42 0.93 -8.61 -13.77
CA MET A 42 0.10 -7.62 -13.09
C MET A 42 -0.18 -6.44 -14.02
N VAL A 43 -1.40 -5.91 -13.99
CA VAL A 43 -1.83 -4.79 -14.82
C VAL A 43 -2.39 -3.68 -13.95
N GLY A 44 -1.82 -2.48 -14.06
CA GLY A 44 -2.32 -1.24 -13.49
C GLY A 44 -3.05 -0.41 -14.55
N SER A 45 -4.40 -0.48 -14.58
CA SER A 45 -5.22 0.26 -15.54
C SER A 45 -5.45 1.69 -15.08
N TYR A 46 -5.26 2.65 -15.98
CA TYR A 46 -5.57 4.06 -15.73
C TYR A 46 -7.06 4.26 -15.39
N ASP A 47 -7.95 3.67 -16.20
CA ASP A 47 -9.39 3.88 -16.03
C ASP A 47 -9.91 3.19 -14.75
N GLU A 48 -9.33 2.04 -14.36
CA GLU A 48 -9.66 1.39 -13.10
C GLU A 48 -9.15 2.22 -11.90
N LEU A 49 -7.91 2.71 -11.94
CA LEU A 49 -7.35 3.56 -10.87
C LEU A 49 -8.19 4.81 -10.67
N THR A 50 -8.46 5.59 -11.74
CA THR A 50 -9.23 6.81 -11.64
C THR A 50 -10.65 6.57 -11.15
N SER A 51 -11.31 5.51 -11.61
CA SER A 51 -12.65 5.10 -11.12
C SER A 51 -12.63 4.77 -9.62
N VAL A 52 -11.56 4.14 -9.13
CA VAL A 52 -11.41 3.84 -7.69
C VAL A 52 -11.14 5.12 -6.91
N LEU A 53 -10.28 6.01 -7.40
CA LEU A 53 -10.02 7.30 -6.75
C LEU A 53 -11.30 8.13 -6.63
N ASP A 54 -12.07 8.25 -7.72
CA ASP A 54 -13.34 8.98 -7.74
C ASP A 54 -14.37 8.37 -6.78
N ARG A 55 -14.49 7.03 -6.76
CA ARG A 55 -15.44 6.31 -5.90
C ARG A 55 -15.22 6.59 -4.42
N TYR A 56 -13.98 6.71 -3.99
CA TYR A 56 -13.62 6.93 -2.59
C TYR A 56 -13.30 8.38 -2.25
N GLY A 57 -13.39 9.30 -3.23
CA GLY A 57 -13.17 10.73 -3.03
C GLY A 57 -11.70 11.09 -2.80
N PHE A 58 -10.79 10.40 -3.48
CA PHE A 58 -9.38 10.78 -3.48
C PHE A 58 -9.17 12.00 -4.37
N GLU A 59 -8.36 12.93 -3.90
CA GLU A 59 -7.92 14.10 -4.67
C GLU A 59 -6.82 13.78 -5.67
N GLY A 60 -6.13 12.63 -5.48
CA GLY A 60 -5.11 12.16 -6.40
C GLY A 60 -4.26 11.03 -5.89
N ALA A 61 -3.20 10.72 -6.66
CA ALA A 61 -2.24 9.69 -6.32
C ALA A 61 -0.85 9.98 -6.90
N PHE A 62 0.22 9.48 -6.24
CA PHE A 62 1.51 9.30 -6.90
C PHE A 62 1.42 8.10 -7.83
N ILE A 63 1.83 8.28 -9.07
CA ILE A 63 1.87 7.23 -10.09
C ILE A 63 3.28 7.01 -10.62
N PHE A 64 3.61 5.77 -10.90
CA PHE A 64 4.84 5.37 -11.60
C PHE A 64 4.61 4.06 -12.35
N CYS A 65 5.46 3.79 -13.34
CA CYS A 65 5.34 2.59 -14.17
C CYS A 65 5.63 1.30 -13.38
N LEU A 66 5.03 0.22 -13.83
CA LEU A 66 5.39 -1.15 -13.47
C LEU A 66 6.73 -1.55 -14.12
N ASP A 67 7.16 -2.80 -13.96
CA ASP A 67 8.35 -3.35 -14.60
C ASP A 67 7.98 -3.84 -16.00
N GLU A 68 7.74 -2.91 -16.92
CA GLU A 68 7.10 -3.17 -18.21
C GLU A 68 8.04 -3.89 -19.19
N PRO A 69 7.51 -4.67 -20.16
CA PRO A 69 8.33 -5.41 -21.12
C PRO A 69 9.28 -4.55 -21.97
N ASP A 70 8.90 -3.29 -22.24
CA ASP A 70 9.66 -2.31 -23.03
C ASP A 70 10.42 -1.30 -22.17
N ARG A 71 10.73 -1.65 -20.89
CA ARG A 71 11.47 -0.78 -19.97
C ARG A 71 12.90 -0.44 -20.43
N GLU A 72 13.46 -1.26 -21.31
CA GLU A 72 14.79 -0.99 -21.85
C GLU A 72 14.72 -0.04 -23.10
N PRO A 73 15.63 0.93 -23.19
CA PRO A 73 16.63 1.31 -22.18
C PRO A 73 16.04 2.26 -21.12
N GLY A 74 16.47 2.08 -19.87
CA GLY A 74 16.35 3.12 -18.83
C GLY A 74 14.95 3.53 -18.38
N PHE A 75 13.92 2.75 -18.66
CA PHE A 75 12.50 3.06 -18.42
C PHE A 75 11.95 4.24 -19.24
N THR A 76 12.62 4.68 -20.31
CA THR A 76 12.18 5.87 -21.05
C THR A 76 10.75 5.78 -21.57
N ALA A 77 10.38 4.68 -22.24
CA ALA A 77 9.02 4.51 -22.77
C ALA A 77 7.94 4.37 -21.65
N PRO A 78 8.15 3.57 -20.58
CA PRO A 78 7.24 3.54 -19.43
C PRO A 78 7.10 4.89 -18.71
N ASN A 79 8.18 5.66 -18.55
CA ASN A 79 8.14 6.99 -17.96
C ASN A 79 7.33 7.95 -18.82
N ASP A 80 7.47 7.92 -20.15
CA ASP A 80 6.68 8.75 -21.08
C ASP A 80 5.17 8.43 -20.96
N ARG A 81 4.79 7.14 -20.81
CA ARG A 81 3.41 6.75 -20.52
C ARG A 81 2.92 7.28 -19.18
N THR A 82 3.76 7.23 -18.15
CA THR A 82 3.45 7.79 -16.82
C THR A 82 3.17 9.28 -16.88
N LEU A 83 4.00 10.04 -17.60
CA LEU A 83 3.79 11.47 -17.83
C LEU A 83 2.51 11.75 -18.61
N ALA A 84 2.22 10.97 -19.67
CA ALA A 84 0.97 11.09 -20.43
C ALA A 84 -0.27 10.79 -19.58
N HIS A 85 -0.22 9.81 -18.67
CA HIS A 85 -1.30 9.54 -17.72
C HIS A 85 -1.52 10.71 -16.75
N ALA A 86 -0.44 11.33 -16.28
CA ALA A 86 -0.54 12.49 -15.41
C ALA A 86 -1.18 13.68 -16.14
N GLU A 87 -0.76 13.98 -17.37
CA GLU A 87 -1.36 15.00 -18.21
C GLU A 87 -2.86 14.74 -18.46
N ARG A 88 -3.22 13.50 -18.84
CA ARG A 88 -4.61 13.08 -19.04
C ARG A 88 -5.49 13.29 -17.80
N SER A 89 -4.93 13.16 -16.59
CA SER A 89 -5.66 13.30 -15.33
C SER A 89 -6.00 14.76 -14.97
N GLY A 90 -5.45 15.74 -15.67
CA GLY A 90 -5.65 17.15 -15.35
C GLY A 90 -5.06 17.57 -13.99
N GLY A 91 -4.06 16.84 -13.48
CA GLY A 91 -3.33 17.17 -12.24
C GLY A 91 -3.70 16.32 -11.02
N GLY A 92 -4.67 15.42 -11.13
CA GLY A 92 -5.00 14.48 -10.04
C GLY A 92 -3.92 13.41 -9.85
N LEU A 93 -3.25 12.98 -10.92
CA LEU A 93 -2.16 12.02 -10.84
C LEU A 93 -0.81 12.72 -10.91
N VAL A 94 0.06 12.44 -9.95
CA VAL A 94 1.38 13.08 -9.80
C VAL A 94 2.48 12.09 -10.20
N PRO A 95 3.18 12.31 -11.33
CA PRO A 95 4.08 11.33 -11.90
C PRO A 95 5.44 11.30 -11.20
N PHE A 96 5.92 10.07 -10.91
CA PHE A 96 7.28 9.79 -10.49
C PHE A 96 8.02 9.07 -11.61
N VAL A 97 9.28 9.42 -11.83
CA VAL A 97 10.15 8.77 -12.80
C VAL A 97 10.79 7.52 -12.19
N ARG A 98 10.73 6.40 -12.89
CA ARG A 98 11.46 5.18 -12.53
C ARG A 98 12.81 5.16 -13.25
N LEU A 99 13.88 4.77 -12.54
CA LEU A 99 15.26 4.86 -13.06
C LEU A 99 15.93 3.51 -13.06
N ASP A 100 16.70 3.24 -14.12
CA ASP A 100 17.65 2.15 -14.17
C ASP A 100 19.06 2.68 -13.93
N LEU A 101 19.70 2.26 -12.83
CA LEU A 101 21.04 2.73 -12.45
C LEU A 101 22.13 2.23 -13.40
N THR A 102 21.88 1.25 -14.27
CA THR A 102 22.86 0.69 -15.22
C THR A 102 22.98 1.48 -16.50
N THR A 103 22.05 2.39 -16.74
CA THR A 103 22.00 3.26 -17.94
C THR A 103 22.48 4.69 -17.62
N GLN A 104 21.72 5.70 -18.00
CA GLN A 104 21.99 7.12 -17.74
C GLN A 104 20.91 7.70 -16.80
N PRO A 105 20.83 7.27 -15.51
CA PRO A 105 19.72 7.59 -14.61
C PRO A 105 19.54 9.09 -14.40
N LEU A 106 20.61 9.87 -14.37
CA LEU A 106 20.53 11.31 -14.16
C LEU A 106 19.98 12.06 -15.37
N GLU A 107 20.31 11.63 -16.59
CA GLU A 107 19.77 12.22 -17.81
C GLU A 107 18.28 11.96 -17.91
N GLU A 108 17.85 10.71 -17.67
CA GLU A 108 16.45 10.36 -17.69
C GLU A 108 15.66 11.06 -16.55
N ALA A 109 16.23 11.12 -15.34
CA ALA A 109 15.60 11.86 -14.25
C ALA A 109 15.42 13.34 -14.57
N ARG A 110 16.46 14.02 -15.10
CA ARG A 110 16.38 15.44 -15.49
C ARG A 110 15.34 15.63 -16.59
N ARG A 111 15.37 14.80 -17.64
CA ARG A 111 14.41 14.84 -18.74
C ARG A 111 12.97 14.76 -18.22
N CYS A 112 12.67 13.78 -17.41
CA CYS A 112 11.31 13.60 -16.89
C CYS A 112 10.89 14.71 -15.92
N LEU A 113 11.80 15.19 -15.06
CA LEU A 113 11.51 16.32 -14.17
C LEU A 113 11.22 17.61 -14.95
N GLU A 114 11.91 17.86 -16.06
CA GLU A 114 11.63 18.97 -16.96
C GLU A 114 10.28 18.81 -17.68
N LEU A 115 9.85 17.59 -17.96
CA LEU A 115 8.55 17.27 -18.55
C LEU A 115 7.40 17.18 -17.50
N GLY A 116 7.68 17.44 -16.24
CA GLY A 116 6.63 17.57 -15.21
C GLY A 116 6.58 16.43 -14.19
N ALA A 117 7.53 15.49 -14.18
CA ALA A 117 7.64 14.54 -13.07
C ALA A 117 7.90 15.28 -11.75
N ARG A 118 7.35 14.74 -10.65
CA ARG A 118 7.38 15.38 -9.33
C ARG A 118 8.06 14.52 -8.28
N GLY A 119 8.68 13.41 -8.66
CA GLY A 119 9.39 12.50 -7.76
C GLY A 119 10.15 11.43 -8.52
N ILE A 120 10.90 10.63 -7.77
CA ILE A 120 11.74 9.54 -8.29
C ILE A 120 11.32 8.25 -7.60
N LYS A 121 11.07 7.18 -8.39
CA LYS A 121 10.83 5.82 -7.90
C LYS A 121 12.08 4.98 -8.07
N LEU A 122 12.49 4.32 -6.98
CA LEU A 122 13.59 3.36 -6.97
C LEU A 122 13.11 2.01 -6.46
N HIS A 123 13.52 0.92 -7.12
CA HIS A 123 13.13 -0.44 -6.76
C HIS A 123 14.34 -1.38 -6.72
N PRO A 124 15.09 -1.42 -5.57
CA PRO A 124 16.34 -2.16 -5.46
C PRO A 124 16.24 -3.63 -5.89
N ARG A 125 15.16 -4.31 -5.50
CA ARG A 125 14.95 -5.73 -5.86
C ARG A 125 14.71 -5.93 -7.36
N ALA A 126 13.76 -5.20 -7.96
CA ALA A 126 13.39 -5.39 -9.36
C ALA A 126 14.50 -4.91 -10.32
N GLN A 127 15.24 -3.89 -9.92
CA GLN A 127 16.31 -3.28 -10.71
C GLN A 127 17.71 -3.78 -10.30
N ALA A 128 17.78 -4.79 -9.40
CA ALA A 128 18.98 -5.51 -9.00
C ALA A 128 20.18 -4.62 -8.56
N PHE A 129 19.93 -3.63 -7.70
CA PHE A 129 20.96 -2.81 -7.07
C PHE A 129 20.91 -2.85 -5.54
N ALA A 130 22.04 -2.63 -4.88
CA ALA A 130 22.12 -2.46 -3.43
C ALA A 130 22.05 -0.98 -3.04
N LEU A 131 21.64 -0.67 -1.79
CA LEU A 131 21.53 0.72 -1.34
C LEU A 131 22.86 1.41 -1.05
N ASN A 132 23.96 0.66 -0.97
CA ASN A 132 25.32 1.19 -0.92
C ASN A 132 25.93 1.42 -2.32
N ASP A 133 25.15 1.27 -3.39
CA ASP A 133 25.61 1.58 -4.74
C ASP A 133 25.89 3.08 -4.90
N GLU A 134 27.13 3.43 -5.26
CA GLU A 134 27.56 4.83 -5.38
C GLU A 134 26.77 5.62 -6.43
N ARG A 135 26.15 4.92 -7.40
CA ARG A 135 25.27 5.55 -8.42
C ARG A 135 24.00 6.16 -7.84
N LEU A 136 23.62 5.79 -6.62
CA LEU A 136 22.48 6.39 -5.91
C LEU A 136 22.79 7.80 -5.40
N GLN A 137 24.04 8.07 -5.00
CA GLN A 137 24.40 9.37 -4.41
C GLN A 137 24.02 10.57 -5.32
N PRO A 138 24.34 10.58 -6.62
CA PRO A 138 23.95 11.69 -7.50
C PRO A 138 22.44 11.76 -7.76
N VAL A 139 21.69 10.63 -7.66
CA VAL A 139 20.23 10.63 -7.76
C VAL A 139 19.59 11.29 -6.54
N PHE A 140 20.09 10.97 -5.33
CA PHE A 140 19.65 11.63 -4.10
C PHE A 140 19.99 13.12 -4.10
N ALA A 141 21.18 13.50 -4.54
CA ALA A 141 21.59 14.90 -4.67
C ALA A 141 20.68 15.68 -5.64
N LEU A 142 20.32 15.07 -6.77
CA LEU A 142 19.37 15.67 -7.74
C LEU A 142 17.97 15.84 -7.12
N ALA A 143 17.49 14.88 -6.34
CA ALA A 143 16.21 14.99 -5.67
C ALA A 143 16.17 16.16 -4.68
N VAL A 144 17.25 16.38 -3.92
CA VAL A 144 17.40 17.54 -3.03
C VAL A 144 17.44 18.83 -3.84
N GLU A 145 18.28 18.91 -4.89
CA GLU A 145 18.41 20.07 -5.81
C GLU A 145 17.05 20.50 -6.36
N ARG A 146 16.26 19.54 -6.79
CA ARG A 146 14.94 19.76 -7.41
C ARG A 146 13.79 19.80 -6.39
N SER A 147 14.08 19.60 -5.11
CA SER A 147 13.08 19.54 -4.01
C SER A 147 11.97 18.51 -4.24
N VAL A 148 12.27 17.39 -4.92
CA VAL A 148 11.34 16.30 -5.20
C VAL A 148 11.58 15.11 -4.28
N PRO A 149 10.53 14.34 -3.91
CA PRO A 149 10.69 13.14 -3.10
C PRO A 149 11.28 11.97 -3.89
N ILE A 150 11.93 11.07 -3.15
CA ILE A 150 12.28 9.72 -3.59
C ILE A 150 11.32 8.74 -2.90
N LEU A 151 10.66 7.87 -3.66
CA LEU A 151 9.95 6.71 -3.14
C LEU A 151 10.77 5.46 -3.44
N ILE A 152 11.18 4.74 -2.38
CA ILE A 152 12.02 3.56 -2.49
C ILE A 152 11.31 2.31 -1.99
N HIS A 153 11.38 1.22 -2.74
CA HIS A 153 10.85 -0.07 -2.30
C HIS A 153 11.61 -0.56 -1.06
N GLY A 154 10.87 -0.79 0.04
CA GLY A 154 11.37 -1.32 1.31
C GLY A 154 10.71 -2.64 1.71
N GLY A 155 10.12 -3.36 0.73
CA GLY A 155 9.35 -4.58 0.94
C GLY A 155 10.17 -5.87 0.84
N ARG A 156 9.46 -6.98 0.64
CA ARG A 156 10.04 -8.32 0.57
C ARG A 156 11.14 -8.45 -0.48
N GLY A 157 12.10 -9.33 -0.19
CA GLY A 157 13.15 -9.74 -1.11
C GLY A 157 14.39 -8.84 -1.08
N LEU A 158 14.50 -7.99 -0.06
CA LEU A 158 15.68 -7.22 0.23
C LEU A 158 16.41 -7.77 1.47
N PRO A 159 17.74 -7.64 1.55
CA PRO A 159 18.48 -7.81 2.80
C PRO A 159 18.14 -6.68 3.78
N PRO A 160 18.71 -6.65 5.00
CA PRO A 160 18.68 -5.46 5.85
C PRO A 160 19.24 -4.24 5.10
N ILE A 161 18.49 -3.11 5.12
CA ILE A 161 18.77 -1.93 4.29
C ILE A 161 18.92 -0.64 5.10
N ALA A 162 18.69 -0.70 6.40
CA ALA A 162 18.58 0.51 7.23
C ALA A 162 19.89 1.31 7.32
N GLU A 163 21.04 0.62 7.42
CA GLU A 163 22.34 1.29 7.53
C GLU A 163 22.71 2.05 6.25
N ASP A 164 22.56 1.39 5.10
CA ASP A 164 22.89 1.99 3.80
C ASP A 164 21.92 3.16 3.49
N LEU A 165 20.63 3.00 3.80
CA LEU A 165 19.65 4.03 3.55
C LEU A 165 19.83 5.25 4.49
N GLU A 166 20.18 5.00 5.77
CA GLU A 166 20.56 6.08 6.69
C GLU A 166 21.75 6.86 6.15
N ALA A 167 22.79 6.16 5.66
CA ALA A 167 23.98 6.81 5.09
C ALA A 167 23.62 7.71 3.90
N LEU A 168 22.72 7.28 3.02
CA LEU A 168 22.22 8.10 1.89
C LEU A 168 21.45 9.33 2.39
N VAL A 169 20.54 9.17 3.35
CA VAL A 169 19.77 10.27 3.92
C VAL A 169 20.67 11.31 4.59
N ARG A 170 21.63 10.85 5.39
CA ARG A 170 22.57 11.76 6.09
C ARG A 170 23.52 12.52 5.15
N ARG A 171 23.91 11.92 4.02
CA ARG A 171 24.73 12.59 3.00
C ARG A 171 23.93 13.58 2.15
N ASN A 172 22.61 13.48 2.12
CA ASN A 172 21.72 14.30 1.33
C ASN A 172 20.70 15.00 2.25
N GLU A 173 21.19 15.87 3.12
CA GLU A 173 20.37 16.62 4.07
C GLU A 173 19.23 17.34 3.35
N GLY A 174 18.03 17.24 3.90
CA GLY A 174 16.82 17.81 3.31
C GLY A 174 16.13 16.93 2.26
N VAL A 175 16.66 15.72 1.98
CA VAL A 175 15.97 14.77 1.12
C VAL A 175 14.60 14.41 1.68
N LYS A 176 13.58 14.38 0.82
CA LYS A 176 12.26 13.83 1.14
C LYS A 176 12.24 12.38 0.67
N LEU A 177 12.11 11.45 1.61
CA LEU A 177 12.16 10.02 1.34
C LEU A 177 10.87 9.33 1.79
N ILE A 178 10.28 8.52 0.93
CA ILE A 178 9.15 7.65 1.25
C ILE A 178 9.65 6.20 1.16
N VAL A 179 9.68 5.51 2.29
CA VAL A 179 10.02 4.08 2.37
C VAL A 179 8.73 3.27 2.19
N ALA A 180 8.63 2.57 1.09
CA ALA A 180 7.45 1.80 0.75
C ALA A 180 7.28 0.56 1.66
N HIS A 181 6.02 0.11 1.79
CA HIS A 181 5.63 -1.10 2.52
C HIS A 181 6.05 -1.08 3.99
N ALA A 182 5.91 0.05 4.66
CA ALA A 182 6.34 0.21 6.07
C ALA A 182 7.81 -0.15 6.32
N GLY A 183 8.61 -0.33 5.26
CA GLY A 183 9.98 -0.82 5.37
C GLY A 183 10.10 -2.25 5.88
N ILE A 184 9.13 -3.13 5.63
CA ILE A 184 9.04 -4.48 6.21
C ILE A 184 10.26 -5.37 5.96
N ALA A 185 11.10 -5.06 4.97
CA ALA A 185 12.37 -5.77 4.76
C ALA A 185 13.32 -5.63 5.98
N ASP A 186 13.27 -4.48 6.67
CA ASP A 186 14.15 -4.14 7.80
C ASP A 186 13.47 -3.09 8.71
N MET A 187 12.19 -3.30 9.05
CA MET A 187 11.35 -2.29 9.72
C MET A 187 11.99 -1.76 11.01
N GLY A 188 12.46 -2.65 11.89
CA GLY A 188 13.07 -2.24 13.17
C GLY A 188 14.34 -1.43 12.98
N GLY A 189 15.20 -1.82 12.02
CA GLY A 189 16.40 -1.09 11.65
C GLY A 189 16.09 0.28 11.06
N LEU A 190 15.15 0.33 10.11
CA LEU A 190 14.71 1.57 9.44
C LEU A 190 14.04 2.53 10.42
N ALA A 191 13.09 2.07 11.22
CA ALA A 191 12.43 2.90 12.22
C ALA A 191 13.41 3.42 13.29
N GLY A 192 14.35 2.58 13.74
CA GLY A 192 15.36 2.97 14.73
C GLY A 192 16.36 4.00 14.20
N ARG A 193 16.70 3.99 12.92
CA ARG A 193 17.69 4.89 12.29
C ARG A 193 17.06 6.12 11.63
N LEU A 194 15.90 5.98 11.02
CA LEU A 194 15.21 7.01 10.23
C LEU A 194 13.98 7.58 10.94
N GLY A 195 13.49 6.91 11.97
CA GLY A 195 12.46 7.44 12.86
C GLY A 195 12.95 8.73 13.51
N GLY A 196 12.14 9.78 13.47
CA GLY A 196 12.50 11.10 13.99
C GLY A 196 13.33 11.98 13.04
N ILE A 197 13.67 11.52 11.83
CA ILE A 197 14.25 12.38 10.79
C ILE A 197 13.14 13.06 10.00
N SER A 198 13.06 14.39 10.08
CA SER A 198 12.10 15.16 9.27
C SER A 198 12.34 14.93 7.77
N GLY A 199 11.27 14.77 7.02
CA GLY A 199 11.33 14.48 5.58
C GLY A 199 11.39 12.99 5.23
N VAL A 200 11.55 12.09 6.21
CA VAL A 200 11.44 10.65 5.99
C VAL A 200 10.05 10.15 6.38
N PHE A 201 9.45 9.40 5.47
CA PHE A 201 8.11 8.83 5.61
C PHE A 201 8.12 7.33 5.36
N PHE A 202 7.12 6.66 5.93
CA PHE A 202 6.83 5.24 5.71
C PHE A 202 5.41 5.12 5.16
N ASP A 203 5.23 4.39 4.07
CA ASP A 203 3.90 4.21 3.52
C ASP A 203 3.17 2.98 4.08
N THR A 204 1.85 2.98 3.99
CA THR A 204 1.00 1.92 4.58
C THR A 204 0.72 0.77 3.64
N SER A 205 1.42 0.63 2.54
CA SER A 205 1.15 -0.38 1.51
C SER A 205 1.64 -1.79 1.88
N VAL A 206 1.20 -2.28 3.03
CA VAL A 206 1.49 -3.63 3.53
C VAL A 206 0.27 -4.55 3.40
N TRP A 207 0.49 -5.85 3.57
CA TRP A 207 -0.58 -6.85 3.54
C TRP A 207 -1.12 -7.22 4.92
N SER A 208 -0.39 -6.91 5.98
CA SER A 208 -0.78 -7.21 7.35
C SER A 208 -0.91 -5.94 8.19
N GLY A 209 -2.04 -5.77 8.85
CA GLY A 209 -2.22 -4.68 9.81
C GLY A 209 -1.34 -4.79 11.05
N LEU A 210 -0.75 -5.97 11.34
CA LEU A 210 0.25 -6.13 12.40
C LEU A 210 1.52 -5.33 12.10
N ASP A 211 1.96 -5.33 10.83
CA ASP A 211 3.13 -4.56 10.41
C ASP A 211 2.90 -3.05 10.64
N LEU A 212 1.70 -2.55 10.36
CA LEU A 212 1.36 -1.15 10.62
C LEU A 212 1.34 -0.83 12.12
N LEU A 213 0.75 -1.70 12.94
CA LEU A 213 0.71 -1.50 14.39
C LEU A 213 2.10 -1.48 14.99
N ASP A 214 3.01 -2.32 14.51
CA ASP A 214 4.39 -2.34 14.97
C ASP A 214 5.18 -1.12 14.47
N LEU A 215 4.96 -0.68 13.22
CA LEU A 215 5.53 0.56 12.69
C LEU A 215 5.12 1.79 13.54
N TYR A 216 3.82 1.92 13.86
CA TYR A 216 3.30 3.09 14.59
C TYR A 216 3.87 3.22 16.01
N ARG A 217 4.35 2.13 16.61
CA ARG A 217 5.07 2.15 17.89
C ARG A 217 6.47 2.75 17.77
N GLN A 218 7.02 2.81 16.59
CA GLN A 218 8.43 3.11 16.35
C GLN A 218 8.65 4.45 15.64
N VAL A 219 7.67 4.92 14.87
CA VAL A 219 7.77 6.17 14.11
C VAL A 219 6.66 7.15 14.48
N ALA A 220 6.92 8.44 14.34
CA ALA A 220 5.91 9.47 14.58
C ALA A 220 4.74 9.36 13.59
N PRO A 221 3.50 9.62 14.01
CA PRO A 221 2.34 9.63 13.10
C PRO A 221 2.53 10.50 11.86
N GLU A 222 3.23 11.62 11.98
CA GLU A 222 3.54 12.56 10.91
C GLU A 222 4.50 11.98 9.86
N GLN A 223 5.18 10.87 10.16
CA GLN A 223 6.03 10.12 9.24
C GLN A 223 5.28 9.01 8.51
N VAL A 224 3.98 8.86 8.69
CA VAL A 224 3.19 7.82 8.03
C VAL A 224 2.38 8.43 6.88
N MET A 225 2.41 7.77 5.71
CA MET A 225 1.61 8.13 4.54
C MET A 225 0.72 6.97 4.11
N TYR A 226 -0.54 7.26 3.86
CA TYR A 226 -1.44 6.28 3.26
C TYR A 226 -0.97 5.91 1.84
N ALA A 227 -1.00 4.63 1.56
CA ALA A 227 -0.69 4.06 0.25
C ALA A 227 -1.39 2.72 0.05
N SER A 228 -1.88 2.46 -1.16
CA SER A 228 -2.54 1.21 -1.50
C SER A 228 -1.62 0.17 -2.13
N ASP A 229 -0.58 0.58 -2.82
CA ASP A 229 0.21 -0.24 -3.75
C ASP A 229 -0.67 -0.78 -4.92
N TYR A 230 -1.63 0.05 -5.42
CA TYR A 230 -2.41 -0.35 -6.58
C TYR A 230 -1.47 -0.74 -7.75
N PRO A 231 -1.68 -1.81 -8.48
CA PRO A 231 -2.82 -2.72 -8.48
C PRO A 231 -2.72 -3.93 -7.51
N TYR A 232 -1.64 -4.04 -6.72
CA TYR A 232 -1.44 -5.13 -5.76
C TYR A 232 -2.35 -5.00 -4.55
N GLY A 233 -2.51 -3.79 -4.00
CA GLY A 233 -3.51 -3.46 -2.99
C GLY A 233 -4.73 -2.77 -3.59
N ARG A 234 -5.87 -2.82 -2.89
CA ARG A 234 -7.16 -2.29 -3.38
C ARG A 234 -8.00 -1.72 -2.25
N GLN A 235 -8.75 -0.68 -2.58
CA GLN A 235 -9.81 -0.16 -1.73
C GLN A 235 -11.04 -1.09 -1.76
N PRO A 236 -11.86 -1.13 -0.70
CA PRO A 236 -11.71 -0.36 0.54
C PRO A 236 -10.68 -0.94 1.52
N ASN A 237 -10.08 -2.10 1.24
CA ASN A 237 -9.24 -2.87 2.18
C ASN A 237 -8.06 -2.06 2.71
N SER A 238 -7.22 -1.52 1.82
CA SER A 238 -6.02 -0.78 2.22
C SER A 238 -6.36 0.45 3.06
N LEU A 239 -7.39 1.20 2.65
CA LEU A 239 -7.82 2.42 3.34
C LEU A 239 -8.46 2.11 4.70
N LEU A 240 -9.31 1.07 4.79
CA LEU A 240 -9.87 0.60 6.06
C LEU A 240 -8.78 0.08 7.00
N MET A 241 -7.84 -0.71 6.49
CA MET A 241 -6.73 -1.24 7.28
C MET A 241 -5.89 -0.11 7.86
N ALA A 242 -5.45 0.84 7.02
CA ALA A 242 -4.64 1.98 7.47
C ALA A 242 -5.40 2.84 8.51
N THR A 243 -6.69 3.15 8.24
CA THR A 243 -7.50 3.97 9.14
C THR A 243 -7.75 3.28 10.48
N ARG A 244 -8.13 2.00 10.47
CA ARG A 244 -8.44 1.26 11.70
C ARG A 244 -7.24 0.98 12.56
N THR A 245 -6.13 0.57 11.95
CA THR A 245 -4.88 0.34 12.69
C THR A 245 -4.33 1.62 13.28
N ALA A 246 -4.41 2.76 12.57
CA ALA A 246 -4.01 4.06 13.10
C ALA A 246 -4.89 4.50 14.28
N LYS A 247 -6.23 4.34 14.19
CA LYS A 247 -7.14 4.58 15.33
C LYS A 247 -6.84 3.65 16.51
N LEU A 248 -6.56 2.39 16.23
CA LEU A 248 -6.19 1.40 17.25
C LEU A 248 -4.88 1.79 17.95
N ALA A 249 -3.93 2.35 17.21
CA ALA A 249 -2.68 2.89 17.73
C ALA A 249 -2.86 4.19 18.53
N GLY A 250 -4.01 4.88 18.40
CA GLY A 250 -4.33 6.10 19.12
C GLY A 250 -3.99 7.38 18.35
N PHE A 251 -3.98 7.32 17.02
CA PHE A 251 -3.90 8.54 16.20
C PHE A 251 -5.15 9.39 16.40
N ASP A 252 -4.96 10.69 16.59
CA ASP A 252 -6.06 11.64 16.61
C ASP A 252 -6.47 12.05 15.18
N ASP A 253 -7.57 12.79 15.05
CA ASP A 253 -8.11 13.21 13.75
C ASP A 253 -7.14 14.07 12.94
N LYS A 254 -6.29 14.89 13.59
CA LYS A 254 -5.25 15.66 12.89
C LYS A 254 -4.21 14.72 12.28
N GLN A 255 -3.74 13.74 13.04
CA GLN A 255 -2.76 12.76 12.59
C GLN A 255 -3.31 11.85 11.51
N LEU A 256 -4.58 11.43 11.63
CA LEU A 256 -5.27 10.69 10.57
C LEU A 256 -5.35 11.51 9.27
N ARG A 257 -5.74 12.78 9.33
CA ARG A 257 -5.78 13.66 8.14
C ARG A 257 -4.40 13.84 7.51
N LEU A 258 -3.34 13.93 8.30
CA LEU A 258 -1.96 14.00 7.77
C LEU A 258 -1.58 12.70 7.06
N MET A 259 -1.81 11.55 7.70
CA MET A 259 -1.52 10.23 7.13
C MET A 259 -2.30 10.00 5.83
N LEU A 260 -3.60 10.32 5.80
CA LEU A 260 -4.49 10.02 4.67
C LEU A 260 -4.22 10.86 3.42
N GLY A 261 -3.41 11.90 3.50
CA GLY A 261 -3.02 12.70 2.34
C GLY A 261 -2.48 14.08 2.67
N GLY A 262 -2.66 14.59 3.90
CA GLY A 262 -2.19 15.91 4.28
C GLY A 262 -0.68 16.08 4.13
N SER A 263 0.11 15.06 4.51
CA SER A 263 1.56 15.06 4.32
C SER A 263 1.96 15.03 2.83
N ALA A 264 1.27 14.23 2.01
CA ALA A 264 1.49 14.21 0.55
C ALA A 264 1.18 15.55 -0.09
N ARG A 265 0.07 16.19 0.28
CA ARG A 265 -0.30 17.54 -0.20
C ARG A 265 0.78 18.56 0.11
N ARG A 266 1.26 18.61 1.37
CA ARG A 266 2.34 19.52 1.79
C ARG A 266 3.62 19.27 1.00
N MET A 267 3.95 18.02 0.80
CA MET A 267 5.14 17.62 0.03
C MET A 267 5.05 18.10 -1.42
N ILE A 268 3.92 17.92 -2.09
CA ILE A 268 3.67 18.36 -3.48
C ILE A 268 3.70 19.88 -3.58
N ALA A 269 3.10 20.58 -2.63
CA ALA A 269 3.04 22.04 -2.60
C ALA A 269 4.35 22.70 -2.16
N GLY A 270 5.34 21.92 -1.69
CA GLY A 270 6.58 22.46 -1.12
C GLY A 270 6.38 23.21 0.19
N GLU A 271 5.29 22.93 0.91
CA GLU A 271 4.99 23.50 2.22
C GLU A 271 5.89 22.88 3.31
N GLU A 272 6.02 23.59 4.42
CA GLU A 272 6.71 23.09 5.61
C GLU A 272 6.00 21.84 6.15
N LEU A 273 6.76 20.81 6.47
CA LEU A 273 6.26 19.57 7.06
C LEU A 273 5.87 19.78 8.53
N GLU A 274 4.88 19.04 9.00
CA GLU A 274 4.48 19.10 10.40
C GLU A 274 5.63 18.60 11.32
N PRO A 275 5.81 19.25 12.48
CA PRO A 275 6.75 18.77 13.50
C PRO A 275 6.40 17.35 13.95
N LEU A 276 7.40 16.52 14.14
CA LEU A 276 7.23 15.14 14.57
C LEU A 276 6.81 15.05 16.03
N SER A 277 5.76 14.31 16.30
CA SER A 277 5.33 13.94 17.66
C SER A 277 5.96 12.61 18.09
N THR A 278 5.66 12.17 19.30
CA THR A 278 6.11 10.86 19.78
C THR A 278 5.35 9.74 19.08
N PRO A 279 6.01 8.59 18.78
CA PRO A 279 5.35 7.40 18.28
C PRO A 279 4.15 6.99 19.13
N LYS A 280 3.15 6.39 18.50
CA LYS A 280 1.91 5.91 19.15
C LYS A 280 1.72 4.44 18.83
N GLY A 281 1.00 3.76 19.68
CA GLY A 281 0.63 2.37 19.47
C GLY A 281 0.70 1.54 20.75
N PRO A 282 -0.05 0.47 20.81
CA PRO A 282 -0.09 -0.39 21.98
C PRO A 282 1.21 -1.21 22.08
N ALA A 283 1.71 -1.38 23.30
CA ALA A 283 2.83 -2.28 23.55
C ALA A 283 2.50 -3.76 23.23
N SER A 284 1.21 -4.10 23.28
CA SER A 284 0.69 -5.43 22.93
C SER A 284 -0.69 -5.30 22.31
N LEU A 285 -1.00 -6.21 21.38
CA LEU A 285 -2.34 -6.32 20.82
C LEU A 285 -3.17 -7.28 21.67
N VAL A 286 -4.27 -6.78 22.25
CA VAL A 286 -5.23 -7.58 22.97
C VAL A 286 -6.48 -7.73 22.12
N GLN A 287 -6.73 -8.96 21.67
CA GLN A 287 -7.91 -9.30 20.85
C GLN A 287 -8.55 -10.59 21.36
N PRO A 288 -9.84 -10.83 21.07
CA PRO A 288 -10.47 -12.13 21.41
C PRO A 288 -9.74 -13.29 20.76
N LEU A 289 -9.52 -14.37 21.52
CA LEU A 289 -8.76 -15.54 21.04
C LEU A 289 -9.32 -16.14 19.75
N THR A 290 -10.65 -16.11 19.57
CA THR A 290 -11.31 -16.57 18.33
C THR A 290 -10.86 -15.74 17.12
N PHE A 291 -10.73 -14.43 17.27
CA PHE A 291 -10.29 -13.56 16.16
C PHE A 291 -8.79 -13.70 15.89
N ALA A 292 -7.97 -13.94 16.90
CA ALA A 292 -6.57 -14.30 16.71
C ALA A 292 -6.43 -15.59 15.87
N ARG A 293 -7.28 -16.62 16.16
CA ARG A 293 -7.32 -17.86 15.37
C ARG A 293 -7.79 -17.63 13.95
N ILE A 294 -8.81 -16.79 13.74
CA ILE A 294 -9.30 -16.44 12.40
C ILE A 294 -8.17 -15.76 11.61
N HIS A 295 -7.51 -14.75 12.17
CA HIS A 295 -6.35 -14.10 11.58
C HIS A 295 -5.24 -15.10 11.20
N GLN A 296 -4.89 -16.02 12.11
CA GLN A 296 -3.90 -17.07 11.86
C GLN A 296 -4.28 -17.94 10.64
N TYR A 297 -5.54 -18.39 10.56
CA TYR A 297 -6.00 -19.25 9.47
C TYR A 297 -6.04 -18.52 8.14
N ILE A 298 -6.45 -17.23 8.13
CA ILE A 298 -6.43 -16.39 6.93
C ILE A 298 -4.99 -16.14 6.47
N SER A 299 -4.08 -15.85 7.39
CA SER A 299 -2.65 -15.66 7.07
C SER A 299 -2.02 -16.89 6.42
N MET A 300 -2.49 -18.10 6.76
CA MET A 300 -2.10 -19.34 6.09
C MET A 300 -2.76 -19.47 4.69
N ALA A 301 -4.02 -19.09 4.56
CA ALA A 301 -4.79 -19.25 3.33
C ALA A 301 -4.38 -18.26 2.22
N VAL A 302 -4.09 -17.01 2.55
CA VAL A 302 -3.84 -15.93 1.57
C VAL A 302 -2.71 -16.27 0.59
N PRO A 303 -1.51 -16.72 1.00
CA PRO A 303 -0.48 -17.12 0.04
C PRO A 303 -0.91 -18.27 -0.87
N MET A 304 -1.67 -19.22 -0.33
CA MET A 304 -2.19 -20.35 -1.11
C MET A 304 -3.23 -19.90 -2.16
N LEU A 305 -4.07 -18.92 -1.81
CA LEU A 305 -5.03 -18.31 -2.74
C LEU A 305 -4.30 -17.57 -3.86
N TRP A 306 -3.28 -16.77 -3.55
CA TRP A 306 -2.46 -16.09 -4.55
C TRP A 306 -1.78 -17.06 -5.52
N LEU A 307 -1.27 -18.18 -5.00
CA LEU A 307 -0.64 -19.25 -5.80
C LEU A 307 -1.65 -20.22 -6.43
N ARG A 308 -2.97 -19.97 -6.25
CA ARG A 308 -4.07 -20.83 -6.74
C ARG A 308 -3.92 -22.31 -6.36
N GLN A 309 -3.42 -22.58 -5.15
CA GLN A 309 -3.27 -23.93 -4.65
C GLN A 309 -4.65 -24.54 -4.33
N ARG A 310 -4.80 -25.87 -4.59
CA ARG A 310 -6.09 -26.59 -4.39
C ARG A 310 -6.57 -26.55 -2.96
N ASP A 311 -5.65 -26.62 -1.98
CA ASP A 311 -5.98 -26.70 -0.55
C ASP A 311 -6.25 -25.33 0.10
N ALA A 312 -6.13 -24.23 -0.66
CA ALA A 312 -6.41 -22.87 -0.17
C ALA A 312 -7.82 -22.76 0.46
N ILE A 313 -8.83 -23.40 -0.15
CA ILE A 313 -10.21 -23.43 0.35
C ILE A 313 -10.32 -24.20 1.68
N GLY A 314 -9.53 -25.25 1.86
CA GLY A 314 -9.47 -26.00 3.13
C GLY A 314 -8.94 -25.13 4.27
N ALA A 315 -7.84 -24.40 4.05
CA ALA A 315 -7.30 -23.45 5.02
C ALA A 315 -8.31 -22.33 5.35
N LEU A 316 -8.97 -21.75 4.33
CA LEU A 316 -10.02 -20.77 4.53
C LEU A 316 -11.24 -21.32 5.29
N GLY A 317 -11.56 -22.61 5.11
CA GLY A 317 -12.61 -23.32 5.85
C GLY A 317 -12.39 -23.33 7.37
N LEU A 318 -11.14 -23.37 7.84
CA LEU A 318 -10.82 -23.25 9.26
C LEU A 318 -11.21 -21.88 9.82
N ALA A 319 -10.96 -20.81 9.07
CA ALA A 319 -11.37 -19.46 9.46
C ALA A 319 -12.91 -19.31 9.49
N VAL A 320 -13.63 -19.89 8.50
CA VAL A 320 -15.11 -19.94 8.48
C VAL A 320 -15.64 -20.69 9.71
N ASN A 321 -15.07 -21.84 10.05
CA ASN A 321 -15.51 -22.60 11.22
C ASN A 321 -15.28 -21.82 12.51
N ALA A 322 -14.13 -21.15 12.65
CA ALA A 322 -13.84 -20.32 13.80
C ALA A 322 -14.78 -19.12 13.91
N SER A 323 -15.18 -18.49 12.80
CA SER A 323 -16.13 -17.37 12.81
C SER A 323 -17.55 -17.75 13.25
N ARG A 324 -17.91 -19.04 13.18
CA ARG A 324 -19.19 -19.59 13.67
C ARG A 324 -19.23 -19.80 15.16
N GLU A 325 -18.11 -19.72 15.85
CA GLU A 325 -18.03 -19.81 17.31
C GLU A 325 -18.52 -18.48 17.92
N ARG A 326 -19.76 -18.41 18.36
CA ARG A 326 -20.41 -17.19 18.87
C ARG A 326 -20.11 -16.87 20.34
N SER A 327 -19.31 -17.68 21.01
CA SER A 327 -18.97 -17.56 22.45
C SER A 327 -17.90 -16.49 22.76
N ASN A 328 -17.49 -15.70 21.79
CA ASN A 328 -16.39 -14.73 21.89
C ASN A 328 -16.79 -13.33 22.38
N GLY A 329 -18.06 -13.09 22.72
CA GLY A 329 -18.56 -11.78 23.13
C GLY A 329 -18.85 -10.79 21.99
N HIS A 330 -18.56 -11.16 20.73
CA HIS A 330 -18.72 -10.32 19.55
C HIS A 330 -19.50 -11.03 18.42
N PRO A 331 -20.77 -11.43 18.65
CA PRO A 331 -21.53 -12.24 17.67
C PRO A 331 -21.71 -11.53 16.33
N ASP A 332 -22.00 -10.22 16.32
CA ASP A 332 -22.22 -9.44 15.10
C ASP A 332 -20.93 -9.35 14.25
N THR A 333 -19.78 -9.18 14.91
CA THR A 333 -18.48 -9.17 14.21
C THR A 333 -18.16 -10.52 13.61
N SER A 334 -18.44 -11.61 14.37
CA SER A 334 -18.25 -12.98 13.88
C SER A 334 -19.15 -13.29 12.68
N GLU A 335 -20.38 -12.82 12.68
CA GLU A 335 -21.31 -12.98 11.55
C GLU A 335 -20.84 -12.24 10.30
N ARG A 336 -20.36 -11.02 10.46
CA ARG A 336 -19.76 -10.24 9.34
C ARG A 336 -18.51 -10.90 8.76
N ILE A 337 -17.64 -11.45 9.61
CA ILE A 337 -16.46 -12.21 9.15
C ILE A 337 -16.91 -13.46 8.41
N GLU A 338 -17.90 -14.22 8.93
CA GLU A 338 -18.44 -15.39 8.26
C GLU A 338 -19.01 -15.05 6.89
N GLU A 339 -19.82 -13.98 6.78
CA GLU A 339 -20.37 -13.52 5.49
C GLU A 339 -19.28 -13.25 4.46
N LEU A 340 -18.24 -12.51 4.85
CA LEU A 340 -17.09 -12.21 3.98
C LEU A 340 -16.41 -13.49 3.50
N LEU A 341 -16.10 -14.40 4.41
CA LEU A 341 -15.37 -15.63 4.10
C LEU A 341 -16.18 -16.63 3.28
N VAL A 342 -17.48 -16.77 3.57
CA VAL A 342 -18.39 -17.64 2.80
C VAL A 342 -18.56 -17.10 1.38
N THR A 343 -18.77 -15.79 1.24
CA THR A 343 -18.87 -15.14 -0.08
C THR A 343 -17.56 -15.30 -0.88
N ALA A 344 -16.41 -15.20 -0.22
CA ALA A 344 -15.11 -15.44 -0.83
C ALA A 344 -14.95 -16.90 -1.33
N GLN A 345 -15.42 -17.90 -0.54
CA GLN A 345 -15.40 -19.30 -0.95
C GLN A 345 -16.30 -19.54 -2.17
N ASP A 346 -17.48 -18.92 -2.21
CA ASP A 346 -18.39 -19.04 -3.34
C ASP A 346 -17.81 -18.43 -4.62
N LEU A 347 -17.18 -17.25 -4.51
CA LEU A 347 -16.45 -16.65 -5.61
C LEU A 347 -15.28 -17.52 -6.09
N TRP A 348 -14.52 -18.09 -5.15
CA TRP A 348 -13.40 -18.95 -5.50
C TRP A 348 -13.85 -20.18 -6.30
N ARG A 349 -14.96 -20.82 -5.88
CA ARG A 349 -15.56 -21.95 -6.62
C ARG A 349 -16.07 -21.52 -7.98
N ALA A 350 -16.75 -20.37 -8.07
CA ALA A 350 -17.22 -19.80 -9.32
C ALA A 350 -16.05 -19.52 -10.27
N GLY A 351 -14.99 -18.86 -9.80
CA GLY A 351 -13.79 -18.57 -10.58
C GLY A 351 -13.07 -19.83 -11.08
N ALA A 352 -13.09 -20.92 -10.30
CA ALA A 352 -12.51 -22.20 -10.71
C ALA A 352 -13.27 -22.86 -11.87
N ALA A 353 -14.55 -22.52 -12.06
CA ALA A 353 -15.41 -23.03 -13.14
C ALA A 353 -15.37 -22.16 -14.41
N ILE A 354 -14.73 -20.98 -14.38
CA ILE A 354 -14.58 -20.08 -15.52
C ILE A 354 -13.31 -20.46 -16.29
N ASP A 355 -13.36 -20.45 -17.63
CA ASP A 355 -12.18 -20.64 -18.47
C ASP A 355 -11.14 -19.54 -18.23
N GLU A 356 -9.88 -19.80 -18.60
CA GLU A 356 -8.81 -18.82 -18.43
C GLU A 356 -9.12 -17.53 -19.18
N GLY A 357 -8.98 -16.39 -18.46
CA GLY A 357 -9.27 -15.07 -19.00
C GLY A 357 -9.41 -14.03 -17.90
N ASP A 358 -9.76 -12.82 -18.28
CA ASP A 358 -9.84 -11.69 -17.36
C ASP A 358 -11.01 -11.81 -16.38
N GLU A 359 -12.12 -12.41 -16.78
CA GLU A 359 -13.25 -12.67 -15.88
C GLU A 359 -12.84 -13.59 -14.73
N ARG A 360 -12.08 -14.65 -15.01
CA ARG A 360 -11.55 -15.57 -14.00
C ARG A 360 -10.60 -14.84 -13.04
N LYS A 361 -9.69 -14.03 -13.58
CA LYS A 361 -8.76 -13.23 -12.78
C LYS A 361 -9.51 -12.27 -11.86
N THR A 362 -10.50 -11.56 -12.39
CA THR A 362 -11.34 -10.62 -11.64
C THR A 362 -12.09 -11.30 -10.51
N THR A 363 -12.67 -12.49 -10.77
CA THR A 363 -13.40 -13.26 -9.78
C THR A 363 -12.50 -13.73 -8.63
N PHE A 364 -11.29 -14.21 -8.92
CA PHE A 364 -10.33 -14.59 -7.87
C PHE A 364 -9.83 -13.38 -7.08
N ARG A 365 -9.56 -12.25 -7.73
CA ARG A 365 -9.17 -11.01 -7.05
C ARG A 365 -10.26 -10.53 -6.08
N ALA A 366 -11.53 -10.59 -6.49
CA ALA A 366 -12.66 -10.25 -5.63
C ALA A 366 -12.76 -11.19 -4.42
N ALA A 367 -12.52 -12.50 -4.60
CA ALA A 367 -12.47 -13.43 -3.49
C ALA A 367 -11.36 -13.09 -2.48
N ILE A 368 -10.14 -12.81 -2.95
CA ILE A 368 -9.02 -12.40 -2.09
C ILE A 368 -9.33 -11.08 -1.37
N GLN A 369 -10.00 -10.15 -2.04
CA GLN A 369 -10.41 -8.89 -1.43
C GLN A 369 -11.32 -9.12 -0.20
N LEU A 370 -12.30 -9.99 -0.31
CA LEU A 370 -13.19 -10.33 0.82
C LEU A 370 -12.45 -11.03 1.96
N VAL A 371 -11.49 -11.90 1.64
CA VAL A 371 -10.64 -12.55 2.66
C VAL A 371 -9.81 -11.53 3.41
N ASN A 372 -9.20 -10.57 2.72
CA ASN A 372 -8.42 -9.51 3.35
C ASN A 372 -9.30 -8.56 4.20
N LEU A 373 -10.56 -8.29 3.79
CA LEU A 373 -11.51 -7.56 4.62
C LEU A 373 -11.82 -8.33 5.91
N ALA A 374 -12.06 -9.63 5.82
CA ALA A 374 -12.31 -10.47 6.99
C ALA A 374 -11.13 -10.48 7.95
N ASP A 375 -9.91 -10.56 7.42
CA ASP A 375 -8.68 -10.51 8.21
C ASP A 375 -8.54 -9.18 8.97
N MET A 376 -8.74 -8.07 8.27
CA MET A 376 -8.70 -6.73 8.86
C MET A 376 -9.74 -6.59 9.99
N VAL A 377 -10.96 -7.11 9.80
CA VAL A 377 -12.00 -7.07 10.83
C VAL A 377 -11.57 -7.89 12.05
N ALA A 378 -11.06 -9.11 11.85
CA ALA A 378 -10.60 -9.96 12.93
C ALA A 378 -9.44 -9.31 13.69
N LEU A 379 -8.48 -8.72 12.98
CA LEU A 379 -7.29 -8.11 13.58
C LEU A 379 -7.63 -6.83 14.39
N THR A 380 -8.57 -6.02 13.91
CA THR A 380 -8.86 -4.70 14.50
C THR A 380 -9.98 -4.72 15.55
N THR A 381 -10.58 -5.88 15.83
CA THR A 381 -11.59 -6.03 16.89
C THR A 381 -10.89 -6.25 18.23
N ARG A 382 -11.15 -5.35 19.18
CA ARG A 382 -10.62 -5.43 20.56
C ARG A 382 -11.43 -6.41 21.41
N ALA A 383 -10.79 -6.94 22.46
CA ALA A 383 -11.44 -7.74 23.49
C ALA A 383 -12.38 -6.92 24.37
#